data_778ce153711fa270cfc4a6cccdb988b7
#
_entry.id   778ce153711fa270cfc4a6cccdb988b7
#
_cell.length_a   1.000
_cell.length_b   1.000
_cell.length_c   1.000
_cell.angle_alpha   90.00
_cell.angle_beta   90.00
_cell.angle_gamma   90.00
#
_symmetry.space_group_name_H-M   'P 1'
#
loop_
_entity.id
_entity.type
_entity.pdbx_description
1 polymer ?
#
loop_
_entity_poly.entity_id
_entity_poly.type
_entity_poly.pdbx_seq_one_letter_code
_entity_poly.pdbx_strand_id
1 'polypeptide(L)'
;MTTLQDVVDIACQDHFLAVVSTLRSVATIQSSVVNAGVLTHPVRGGEVVGFVTYGRAKLANLRARPQLSITFRAGWQWATAEGRAELIGPDDEYPGIDSESLRLLRREVFVAAGGTHDNWEDYDRTMAEQRRTVVLVSPSRLYSN
;
A
#
# COMPACT_ATOMS: atom_id res chain seq x y z
N MET A 1 -23.09 2.47 -2.04
CA MET A 1 -21.90 2.79 -1.21
C MET A 1 -20.72 1.93 -1.69
N THR A 2 -19.60 2.54 -1.95
CA THR A 2 -18.37 1.85 -2.37
C THR A 2 -17.74 1.10 -1.20
N THR A 3 -17.36 -0.15 -1.42
CA THR A 3 -16.74 -1.02 -0.41
C THR A 3 -15.32 -1.40 -0.82
N LEU A 4 -14.54 -1.97 0.12
CA LEU A 4 -13.23 -2.52 -0.21
C LEU A 4 -13.33 -3.71 -1.17
N GLN A 5 -14.43 -4.45 -1.16
CA GLN A 5 -14.65 -5.50 -2.14
C GLN A 5 -14.80 -4.92 -3.55
N ASP A 6 -15.46 -3.78 -3.69
CA ASP A 6 -15.55 -3.08 -4.98
C ASP A 6 -14.16 -2.66 -5.47
N VAL A 7 -13.30 -2.20 -4.56
CA VAL A 7 -11.91 -1.87 -4.89
C VAL A 7 -11.17 -3.10 -5.42
N VAL A 8 -11.29 -4.25 -4.77
CA VAL A 8 -10.65 -5.50 -5.20
C VAL A 8 -11.16 -5.92 -6.58
N ASP A 9 -12.49 -5.83 -6.78
CA ASP A 9 -13.12 -6.23 -8.04
C ASP A 9 -12.62 -5.40 -9.24
N ILE A 10 -12.34 -4.13 -9.01
CA ILE A 10 -11.75 -3.25 -10.02
C ILE A 10 -10.24 -3.52 -10.17
N ALA A 11 -9.53 -3.57 -9.07
CA ALA A 11 -8.08 -3.75 -9.04
C ALA A 11 -7.62 -5.02 -9.75
N CYS A 12 -8.30 -6.13 -9.52
CA CYS A 12 -7.91 -7.42 -10.11
C CYS A 12 -8.03 -7.45 -11.64
N GLN A 13 -8.78 -6.54 -12.24
CA GLN A 13 -8.93 -6.46 -13.69
C GLN A 13 -7.71 -5.79 -14.36
N ASP A 14 -6.87 -5.10 -13.60
CA ASP A 14 -5.68 -4.42 -14.15
C ASP A 14 -4.46 -4.59 -13.24
N HIS A 15 -4.15 -5.84 -12.90
CA HIS A 15 -2.93 -6.23 -12.18
C HIS A 15 -2.74 -5.53 -10.83
N PHE A 16 -3.81 -5.10 -10.18
CA PHE A 16 -3.75 -4.36 -8.90
C PHE A 16 -2.91 -3.07 -8.99
N LEU A 17 -2.80 -2.49 -10.18
CA LEU A 17 -2.13 -1.22 -10.37
C LEU A 17 -2.98 -0.08 -9.81
N ALA A 18 -2.34 0.83 -9.10
CA ALA A 18 -3.01 1.97 -8.48
C ALA A 18 -2.13 3.21 -8.54
N VAL A 19 -2.77 4.36 -8.66
CA VAL A 19 -2.10 5.66 -8.56
C VAL A 19 -2.18 6.12 -7.10
N VAL A 20 -1.03 6.31 -6.49
CA VAL A 20 -0.91 6.86 -5.14
C VAL A 20 -0.54 8.32 -5.25
N SER A 21 -1.30 9.19 -4.60
CA SER A 21 -1.06 10.62 -4.55
C SER A 21 -0.78 11.06 -3.12
N THR A 22 0.35 11.76 -2.94
CA THR A 22 0.82 12.25 -1.65
C THR A 22 1.06 13.77 -1.71
N LEU A 23 1.22 14.41 -0.57
CA LEU A 23 1.39 15.85 -0.46
C LEU A 23 2.84 16.22 -0.19
N ARG A 24 3.39 17.11 -1.04
CA ARG A 24 4.68 17.76 -0.79
C ARG A 24 4.53 18.85 0.26
N SER A 25 5.65 19.26 0.84
CA SER A 25 5.69 20.34 1.86
C SER A 25 5.09 21.67 1.40
N VAL A 26 5.10 21.93 0.10
CA VAL A 26 4.53 23.15 -0.51
C VAL A 26 3.09 22.97 -0.96
N ALA A 27 2.42 21.93 -0.46
CA ALA A 27 1.02 21.61 -0.77
C ALA A 27 0.76 21.28 -2.26
N THR A 28 1.78 20.88 -3.00
CA THR A 28 1.62 20.29 -4.34
C THR A 28 1.54 18.79 -4.23
N ILE A 29 1.05 18.13 -5.28
CA ILE A 29 0.76 16.70 -5.27
C ILE A 29 1.83 15.93 -6.03
N GLN A 30 2.32 14.84 -5.41
CA GLN A 30 3.22 13.88 -6.04
C GLN A 30 2.46 12.58 -6.26
N SER A 31 2.49 12.05 -7.48
CA SER A 31 1.79 10.81 -7.82
C SER A 31 2.75 9.79 -8.41
N SER A 32 2.47 8.52 -8.12
CA SER A 32 3.22 7.39 -8.67
C SER A 32 2.31 6.17 -8.76
N VAL A 33 2.74 5.16 -9.52
CA VAL A 33 2.01 3.91 -9.67
C VAL A 33 2.63 2.84 -8.79
N VAL A 34 1.79 2.11 -8.09
CA VAL A 34 2.18 0.96 -7.26
C VAL A 34 1.25 -0.21 -7.53
N ASN A 35 1.65 -1.42 -7.10
CA ASN A 35 0.70 -2.51 -6.94
C ASN A 35 0.18 -2.47 -5.50
N ALA A 36 -1.12 -2.39 -5.33
CA ALA A 36 -1.75 -2.32 -4.02
C ALA A 36 -2.88 -3.33 -3.92
N GLY A 37 -3.08 -3.89 -2.73
CA GLY A 37 -4.12 -4.86 -2.46
C GLY A 37 -4.85 -4.58 -1.16
N VAL A 38 -5.81 -5.43 -0.85
CA VAL A 38 -6.57 -5.36 0.40
C VAL A 38 -6.18 -6.56 1.25
N LEU A 39 -5.85 -6.32 2.51
CA LEU A 39 -5.46 -7.35 3.46
C LEU A 39 -5.92 -6.98 4.87
N THR A 40 -5.82 -7.94 5.78
CA THR A 40 -6.10 -7.71 7.19
C THR A 40 -4.92 -6.99 7.84
N HIS A 41 -5.19 -5.93 8.62
CA HIS A 41 -4.15 -5.24 9.37
C HIS A 41 -3.47 -6.21 10.35
N PRO A 42 -2.13 -6.30 10.34
CA PRO A 42 -1.42 -7.37 11.05
C PRO A 42 -1.47 -7.28 12.58
N VAL A 43 -1.79 -6.11 13.13
CA VAL A 43 -1.79 -5.90 14.58
C VAL A 43 -3.20 -5.75 15.12
N ARG A 44 -3.99 -4.83 14.56
CA ARG A 44 -5.32 -4.53 15.13
C ARG A 44 -6.49 -5.21 14.41
N GLY A 45 -6.23 -5.96 13.33
CA GLY A 45 -7.30 -6.53 12.52
C GLY A 45 -8.02 -5.49 11.67
N GLY A 46 -9.08 -5.90 10.99
CA GLY A 46 -9.78 -5.06 10.03
C GLY A 46 -9.08 -4.97 8.70
N GLU A 47 -9.83 -4.67 7.64
CA GLU A 47 -9.27 -4.63 6.30
C GLU A 47 -8.64 -3.26 5.99
N VAL A 48 -7.49 -3.30 5.35
CA VAL A 48 -6.73 -2.12 4.95
C VAL A 48 -6.26 -2.27 3.51
N VAL A 49 -5.97 -1.14 2.87
CA VAL A 49 -5.26 -1.14 1.58
C VAL A 49 -3.76 -1.08 1.87
N GLY A 50 -2.98 -1.89 1.19
CA GLY A 50 -1.54 -1.96 1.43
C GLY A 50 -0.72 -2.03 0.15
N PHE A 51 0.48 -1.48 0.22
CA PHE A 51 1.48 -1.60 -0.83
C PHE A 51 2.89 -1.59 -0.22
N VAL A 52 3.86 -2.07 -0.98
CA VAL A 52 5.27 -2.10 -0.58
C VAL A 52 6.05 -1.15 -1.48
N THR A 53 6.83 -0.26 -0.90
CA THR A 53 7.52 0.78 -1.67
C THR A 53 8.89 1.13 -1.09
N TYR A 54 9.75 1.68 -1.94
CA TYR A 54 11.02 2.29 -1.54
C TYR A 54 11.22 3.67 -2.18
N GLY A 55 10.14 4.24 -2.69
CA GLY A 55 10.14 5.57 -3.31
C GLY A 55 10.42 6.68 -2.30
N ARG A 56 11.56 7.34 -2.43
CA ARG A 56 12.04 8.34 -1.46
C ARG A 56 11.08 9.51 -1.27
N ALA A 57 10.59 10.08 -2.37
CA ALA A 57 9.69 11.24 -2.31
C ALA A 57 8.37 10.88 -1.63
N LYS A 58 7.78 9.75 -2.02
CA LYS A 58 6.54 9.25 -1.45
C LYS A 58 6.66 9.01 0.05
N LEU A 59 7.71 8.30 0.49
CA LEU A 59 7.92 8.00 1.90
C LEU A 59 8.20 9.27 2.72
N ALA A 60 9.00 10.19 2.20
CA ALA A 60 9.26 11.47 2.88
C ALA A 60 7.96 12.27 3.06
N ASN A 61 7.13 12.31 2.04
CA ASN A 61 5.84 13.00 2.11
C ASN A 61 4.93 12.35 3.16
N LEU A 62 4.84 11.03 3.16
CA LEU A 62 3.96 10.30 4.09
C LEU A 62 4.43 10.38 5.55
N ARG A 63 5.75 10.43 5.79
CA ARG A 63 6.29 10.61 7.14
C ARG A 63 5.91 11.98 7.71
N ALA A 64 5.93 13.00 6.87
CA ALA A 64 5.61 14.37 7.29
C ALA A 64 4.10 14.65 7.25
N ARG A 65 3.41 14.15 6.24
CA ARG A 65 1.98 14.39 5.97
C ARG A 65 1.35 13.08 5.52
N PRO A 66 0.77 12.29 6.43
CA PRO A 66 0.37 10.91 6.15
C PRO A 66 -0.89 10.75 5.32
N GLN A 67 -1.55 11.82 4.92
CA GLN A 67 -2.73 11.76 4.07
C GLN A 67 -2.36 11.33 2.66
N LEU A 68 -3.16 10.43 2.08
CA LEU A 68 -2.97 10.01 0.70
C LEU A 68 -4.29 9.59 0.07
N SER A 69 -4.28 9.50 -1.25
CA SER A 69 -5.33 8.81 -2.01
C SER A 69 -4.71 7.70 -2.85
N ILE A 70 -5.46 6.61 -3.01
CA ILE A 70 -5.07 5.48 -3.84
C ILE A 70 -6.23 5.23 -4.80
N THR A 71 -5.98 5.38 -6.11
CA THR A 71 -7.00 5.19 -7.13
C THR A 71 -6.68 3.98 -7.99
N PHE A 72 -7.61 3.03 -8.04
CA PHE A 72 -7.58 1.86 -8.89
C PHE A 72 -8.45 2.11 -10.11
N ARG A 73 -8.05 1.62 -11.25
CA ARG A 73 -8.81 1.80 -12.49
C ARG A 73 -8.73 0.56 -13.36
N ALA A 74 -9.85 0.22 -13.98
CA ALA A 74 -9.92 -0.80 -15.04
C ALA A 74 -10.88 -0.26 -16.11
N GLY A 75 -10.33 0.19 -17.24
CA GLY A 75 -11.10 0.89 -18.25
C GLY A 75 -11.69 2.19 -17.70
N TRP A 76 -12.99 2.35 -17.78
CA TRP A 76 -13.72 3.50 -17.23
C TRP A 76 -14.17 3.30 -15.78
N GLN A 77 -14.07 2.08 -15.26
CA GLN A 77 -14.35 1.82 -13.85
C GLN A 77 -13.18 2.28 -13.01
N TRP A 78 -13.47 2.96 -11.91
CA TRP A 78 -12.44 3.36 -10.96
C TRP A 78 -12.99 3.40 -9.55
N ALA A 79 -12.11 3.26 -8.58
CA ALA A 79 -12.42 3.41 -7.17
C ALA A 79 -11.23 4.04 -6.47
N THR A 80 -11.51 4.93 -5.52
CA THR A 80 -10.50 5.62 -4.75
C THR A 80 -10.69 5.38 -3.26
N ALA A 81 -9.60 5.07 -2.58
CA ALA A 81 -9.51 5.03 -1.13
C ALA A 81 -8.68 6.23 -0.66
N GLU A 82 -9.22 7.00 0.26
CA GLU A 82 -8.49 8.06 0.94
C GLU A 82 -8.34 7.71 2.41
N GLY A 83 -7.23 8.09 2.98
CA GLY A 83 -7.00 7.84 4.39
C GLY A 83 -5.64 8.31 4.85
N ARG A 84 -5.30 7.83 6.04
CA ARG A 84 -4.05 8.13 6.70
C ARG A 84 -3.15 6.92 6.61
N ALA A 85 -1.92 7.11 6.11
CA ALA A 85 -0.94 6.04 5.96
C ALA A 85 -0.29 5.68 7.29
N GLU A 86 -0.08 4.40 7.50
CA GLU A 86 0.82 3.87 8.52
C GLU A 86 2.01 3.25 7.81
N LEU A 87 3.22 3.57 8.28
CA LEU A 87 4.46 3.09 7.68
C LEU A 87 5.09 2.02 8.57
N ILE A 88 5.47 0.91 7.98
CA ILE A 88 6.12 -0.21 8.66
C ILE A 88 7.33 -0.64 7.84
N GLY A 89 8.51 -0.33 8.32
CA GLY A 89 9.73 -0.62 7.58
C GLY A 89 10.98 -0.52 8.41
N PRO A 90 12.16 -0.72 7.80
CA PRO A 90 13.43 -0.68 8.54
C PRO A 90 13.73 0.70 9.14
N ASP A 91 13.19 1.76 8.55
CA ASP A 91 13.34 3.13 9.04
C ASP A 91 12.08 3.66 9.72
N ASP A 92 11.05 2.83 9.86
CA ASP A 92 9.75 3.20 10.40
C ASP A 92 9.29 2.10 11.36
N GLU A 93 9.62 2.24 12.63
CA GLU A 93 9.21 1.27 13.65
C GLU A 93 7.69 1.30 13.84
N TYR A 94 7.12 0.12 14.06
CA TYR A 94 5.71 -0.03 14.35
C TYR A 94 5.53 -0.99 15.52
N PRO A 95 4.80 -0.61 16.58
CA PRO A 95 4.58 -1.47 17.74
C PRO A 95 3.94 -2.80 17.37
N GLY A 96 4.57 -3.91 17.80
CA GLY A 96 4.09 -5.25 17.51
C GLY A 96 4.64 -5.87 16.23
N ILE A 97 5.46 -5.15 15.47
CA ILE A 97 6.10 -5.67 14.25
C ILE A 97 7.62 -5.62 14.42
N ASP A 98 8.25 -6.78 14.50
CA ASP A 98 9.70 -6.93 14.46
C ASP A 98 10.18 -7.19 13.02
N SER A 99 11.48 -7.43 12.83
CA SER A 99 12.05 -7.66 11.49
C SER A 99 11.51 -8.91 10.82
N GLU A 100 11.23 -9.96 11.57
CA GLU A 100 10.67 -11.20 11.04
C GLU A 100 9.20 -11.02 10.64
N SER A 101 8.42 -10.33 11.47
CA SER A 101 7.03 -9.99 11.15
C SER A 101 6.96 -9.08 9.92
N LEU A 102 7.90 -8.14 9.78
CA LEU A 102 7.98 -7.27 8.61
C LEU A 102 8.27 -8.08 7.34
N ARG A 103 9.19 -9.03 7.42
CA ARG A 103 9.50 -9.92 6.30
C ARG A 103 8.25 -10.64 5.80
N LEU A 104 7.48 -11.22 6.70
CA LEU A 104 6.24 -11.92 6.39
C LEU A 104 5.15 -10.97 5.90
N LEU A 105 5.06 -9.78 6.47
CA LEU A 105 4.08 -8.78 6.06
C LEU A 105 4.32 -8.31 4.62
N ARG A 106 5.58 -8.13 4.22
CA ARG A 106 5.91 -7.78 2.84
C ARG A 106 5.40 -8.84 1.85
N ARG A 107 5.55 -10.13 2.18
CA ARG A 107 5.02 -11.24 1.37
C ARG A 107 3.50 -11.18 1.28
N GLU A 108 2.84 -10.93 2.42
CA GLU A 108 1.37 -10.87 2.50
C GLU A 108 0.82 -9.74 1.63
N VAL A 109 1.43 -8.56 1.70
CA VAL A 109 1.03 -7.41 0.87
C VAL A 109 1.24 -7.71 -0.61
N PHE A 110 2.37 -8.31 -0.96
CA PHE A 110 2.68 -8.69 -2.35
C PHE A 110 1.63 -9.66 -2.91
N VAL A 111 1.25 -10.67 -2.14
CA VAL A 111 0.21 -11.64 -2.55
C VAL A 111 -1.15 -10.96 -2.65
N ALA A 112 -1.50 -10.10 -1.69
CA ALA A 112 -2.77 -9.35 -1.72
C ALA A 112 -2.87 -8.45 -2.95
N ALA A 113 -1.74 -7.96 -3.45
CA ALA A 113 -1.66 -7.16 -4.68
C ALA A 113 -1.55 -8.02 -5.95
N GLY A 114 -1.92 -9.29 -5.88
CA GLY A 114 -1.94 -10.20 -7.02
C GLY A 114 -0.60 -10.82 -7.37
N GLY A 115 0.42 -10.61 -6.56
CA GLY A 115 1.76 -11.14 -6.82
C GLY A 115 1.89 -12.62 -6.52
N THR A 116 2.75 -13.29 -7.30
CA THR A 116 3.17 -14.67 -7.05
C THR A 116 4.69 -14.73 -7.16
N HIS A 117 5.29 -15.62 -6.39
CA HIS A 117 6.73 -15.80 -6.43
C HIS A 117 7.09 -17.26 -6.21
N ASP A 118 8.08 -17.76 -6.95
CA ASP A 118 8.56 -19.13 -6.85
C ASP A 118 9.78 -19.29 -5.93
N ASN A 119 10.35 -18.18 -5.46
CA ASN A 119 11.51 -18.18 -4.58
C ASN A 119 11.38 -17.06 -3.52
N TRP A 120 10.72 -17.39 -2.41
CA TRP A 120 10.49 -16.41 -1.35
C TRP A 120 11.77 -15.94 -0.65
N GLU A 121 12.79 -16.76 -0.56
CA GLU A 121 14.07 -16.35 0.01
C GLU A 121 14.72 -15.24 -0.81
N ASP A 122 14.66 -15.36 -2.13
CA ASP A 122 15.16 -14.33 -3.04
C ASP A 122 14.35 -13.05 -2.95
N TYR A 123 13.01 -13.18 -2.87
CA TYR A 123 12.12 -12.05 -2.65
C TYR A 123 12.48 -11.30 -1.36
N ASP A 124 12.60 -12.03 -0.26
CA ASP A 124 12.92 -11.44 1.05
C ASP A 124 14.24 -10.70 1.03
N ARG A 125 15.26 -11.30 0.41
CA ARG A 125 16.58 -10.68 0.30
C ARG A 125 16.51 -9.37 -0.49
N THR A 126 15.83 -9.36 -1.62
CA THR A 126 15.67 -8.19 -2.46
C THR A 126 14.92 -7.08 -1.73
N MET A 127 13.84 -7.41 -1.05
CA MET A 127 13.06 -6.43 -0.28
C MET A 127 13.88 -5.81 0.85
N ALA A 128 14.68 -6.63 1.52
CA ALA A 128 15.57 -6.16 2.60
C ALA A 128 16.68 -5.26 2.06
N GLU A 129 17.34 -5.64 0.98
CA GLU A 129 18.40 -4.85 0.34
C GLU A 129 17.87 -3.49 -0.14
N GLN A 130 16.69 -3.46 -0.70
CA GLN A 130 16.03 -2.23 -1.16
C GLN A 130 15.36 -1.46 -0.01
N ARG A 131 15.42 -1.98 1.21
CA ARG A 131 14.84 -1.37 2.42
C ARG A 131 13.37 -0.97 2.22
N ARG A 132 12.61 -1.86 1.62
CA ARG A 132 11.22 -1.59 1.30
C ARG A 132 10.35 -1.44 2.54
N THR A 133 9.49 -0.43 2.51
CA THR A 133 8.54 -0.10 3.56
C THR A 133 7.14 -0.55 3.15
N VAL A 134 6.40 -1.13 4.08
CA VAL A 134 4.99 -1.42 3.91
C VAL A 134 4.21 -0.16 4.28
N VAL A 135 3.27 0.23 3.43
CA VAL A 135 2.32 1.30 3.70
C VAL A 135 0.94 0.69 3.81
N LEU A 136 0.28 0.92 4.93
CA LEU A 136 -1.09 0.45 5.19
C LEU A 136 -2.01 1.65 5.37
N VAL A 137 -3.19 1.58 4.78
CA VAL A 137 -4.18 2.65 4.83
C VAL A 137 -5.53 2.09 5.25
N SER A 138 -6.03 2.55 6.41
CA SER A 138 -7.42 2.33 6.79
C SER A 138 -8.25 3.41 6.11
N PRO A 139 -9.13 3.08 5.15
CA PRO A 139 -9.85 4.11 4.42
C PRO A 139 -10.79 4.90 5.32
N SER A 140 -10.68 6.22 5.25
CA SER A 140 -11.66 7.13 5.84
C SER A 140 -12.75 7.48 4.83
N ARG A 141 -12.46 7.36 3.54
CA ARG A 141 -13.41 7.54 2.44
C ARG A 141 -13.13 6.53 1.34
N LEU A 142 -14.22 5.97 0.80
CA LEU A 142 -14.21 5.12 -0.38
C LEU A 142 -15.24 5.67 -1.35
N TYR A 143 -14.86 5.88 -2.59
CA TYR A 143 -15.77 6.32 -3.63
C TYR A 143 -15.40 5.76 -5.00
N SER A 144 -16.38 5.70 -5.90
CA SER A 144 -16.23 5.11 -7.22
C SER A 144 -17.22 5.76 -8.18
N ASN A 145 -17.06 5.51 -9.47
CA ASN A 145 -18.08 5.92 -10.43
C ASN A 145 -19.22 4.92 -10.57
#